data_186dc7f1b436285eaa37b5020373ded1
#
_entry.id   186dc7f1b436285eaa37b5020373ded1
#
_cell.length_a   1.000
_cell.length_b   1.000
_cell.length_c   1.000
_cell.angle_alpha   90.00
_cell.angle_beta   90.00
_cell.angle_gamma   90.00
#
_symmetry.space_group_name_H-M   'P 1'
#
loop_
_entity.id
_entity.type
_entity.pdbx_description
1 polymer ?
#
loop_
_entity_poly.entity_id
_entity_poly.type
_entity_poly.pdbx_seq_one_letter_code
_entity_poly.pdbx_strand_id
1 'polypeptide(L)'
;MASLIDYVTQGSRIFCTSWRNRLAPKRYEGNADEICQQIIKDCWNGRYLQTSTGNFSQFWTRDFGWCTSSLVALKQEKEVQQTLRYALNRFKQYNKITTAITPGGKPFDFPRPAVDSLPWLIHSIKVSQFPYYSFKPFLNKEINKFFKKFINEHTGLVRPGLQVSSIKDFSIRKSSCYDNCLVALLAKDLKSLKLFNPLKDFDYPALIKRHFWNGKYFFDDLTKKEYVAGDANIFPFLLGIINDKEMLASALEQIHLAGLDEPFPLKYTASREQVRFILQERFLRDYESKAIWMHMGPLYVKLLQQEDKERAKEYKNRYKELIEKHKNFLEVFDANGRPFSTPFYYCDSGMLWAANYLRL
;
A
#
# COMPACT_ATOMS: atom_id res chain seq x y z
N MET A 1 12.61 -15.66 11.67
CA MET A 1 11.33 -15.94 11.01
C MET A 1 10.23 -15.77 12.03
N ALA A 2 9.05 -15.29 11.65
CA ALA A 2 7.88 -15.37 12.51
C ALA A 2 7.61 -16.86 12.78
N SER A 3 7.27 -17.21 14.01
CA SER A 3 6.96 -18.61 14.35
C SER A 3 5.57 -18.98 13.79
N LEU A 4 5.30 -20.27 13.59
CA LEU A 4 3.96 -20.74 13.22
C LEU A 4 2.90 -20.23 14.22
N ILE A 5 3.27 -20.14 15.50
CA ILE A 5 2.43 -19.61 16.57
C ILE A 5 2.04 -18.15 16.30
N ASP A 6 2.98 -17.31 15.80
CA ASP A 6 2.68 -15.90 15.47
C ASP A 6 1.63 -15.82 14.35
N TYR A 7 1.75 -16.65 13.31
CA TYR A 7 0.76 -16.69 12.21
C TYR A 7 -0.61 -17.17 12.70
N VAL A 8 -0.67 -18.24 13.48
CA VAL A 8 -1.92 -18.75 14.03
C VAL A 8 -2.58 -17.70 14.94
N THR A 9 -1.81 -17.08 15.84
CA THR A 9 -2.32 -16.05 16.76
C THR A 9 -2.88 -14.84 16.01
N GLN A 10 -2.14 -14.31 15.01
CA GLN A 10 -2.61 -13.17 14.23
C GLN A 10 -3.79 -13.56 13.33
N GLY A 11 -3.76 -14.72 12.70
CA GLY A 11 -4.86 -15.23 11.89
C GLY A 11 -6.15 -15.41 12.69
N SER A 12 -6.08 -16.04 13.87
CA SER A 12 -7.23 -16.20 14.77
C SER A 12 -7.80 -14.87 15.23
N ARG A 13 -6.93 -13.92 15.57
CA ARG A 13 -7.35 -12.57 15.97
C ARG A 13 -8.09 -11.87 14.82
N ILE A 14 -7.53 -11.88 13.61
CA ILE A 14 -8.17 -11.29 12.41
C ILE A 14 -9.51 -11.95 12.13
N PHE A 15 -9.58 -13.28 12.21
CA PHE A 15 -10.81 -14.03 12.02
C PHE A 15 -11.89 -13.62 13.03
N CYS A 16 -11.57 -13.63 14.33
CA CYS A 16 -12.53 -13.24 15.38
C CYS A 16 -12.99 -11.78 15.23
N THR A 17 -12.07 -10.86 14.90
CA THR A 17 -12.41 -9.45 14.71
C THR A 17 -13.27 -9.25 13.45
N SER A 18 -12.95 -9.96 12.38
CA SER A 18 -13.71 -9.97 11.13
C SER A 18 -15.17 -10.43 11.35
N TRP A 19 -15.37 -11.49 12.13
CA TRP A 19 -16.72 -11.93 12.51
C TRP A 19 -17.46 -10.89 13.35
N ARG A 20 -16.78 -10.27 14.31
CA ARG A 20 -17.36 -9.18 15.11
C ARG A 20 -17.76 -8.00 14.22
N ASN A 21 -16.90 -7.57 13.28
CA ASN A 21 -17.19 -6.48 12.35
C ASN A 21 -18.38 -6.79 11.43
N ARG A 22 -18.59 -8.08 11.08
CA ARG A 22 -19.77 -8.52 10.32
C ARG A 22 -21.06 -8.38 11.12
N LEU A 23 -21.05 -8.73 12.40
CA LEU A 23 -22.25 -8.78 13.26
C LEU A 23 -22.57 -7.43 13.90
N ALA A 24 -21.55 -6.70 14.33
CA ALA A 24 -21.66 -5.43 15.03
C ALA A 24 -20.58 -4.44 14.54
N PRO A 25 -20.73 -3.91 13.31
CA PRO A 25 -19.75 -2.97 12.76
C PRO A 25 -19.74 -1.68 13.57
N LYS A 26 -18.52 -1.17 13.85
CA LYS A 26 -18.37 0.16 14.43
C LYS A 26 -18.92 1.20 13.47
N ARG A 27 -19.68 2.16 14.00
CA ARG A 27 -20.29 3.25 13.24
C ARG A 27 -19.84 4.58 13.83
N TYR A 28 -19.53 5.52 12.96
CA TYR A 28 -19.16 6.88 13.30
C TYR A 28 -20.29 7.84 12.93
N GLU A 29 -20.47 8.90 13.70
CA GLU A 29 -21.48 9.91 13.41
C GLU A 29 -20.92 11.06 12.59
N GLY A 30 -21.77 11.73 11.82
CA GLY A 30 -21.45 12.90 11.01
C GLY A 30 -21.42 12.63 9.52
N ASN A 31 -20.89 13.61 8.77
CA ASN A 31 -20.63 13.52 7.34
C ASN A 31 -19.32 12.75 7.05
N ALA A 32 -19.02 12.50 5.79
CA ALA A 32 -17.87 11.69 5.39
C ALA A 32 -16.53 12.23 5.93
N ASP A 33 -16.34 13.55 5.93
CA ASP A 33 -15.11 14.16 6.41
C ASP A 33 -14.96 14.03 7.93
N GLU A 34 -16.04 14.25 8.68
CA GLU A 34 -16.07 14.08 10.14
C GLU A 34 -15.81 12.62 10.53
N ILE A 35 -16.43 11.67 9.82
CA ILE A 35 -16.21 10.23 10.00
C ILE A 35 -14.73 9.91 9.79
N CYS A 36 -14.13 10.37 8.68
CA CYS A 36 -12.72 10.12 8.38
C CYS A 36 -11.77 10.74 9.41
N GLN A 37 -12.06 11.94 9.91
CA GLN A 37 -11.28 12.58 10.98
C GLN A 37 -11.34 11.79 12.28
N GLN A 38 -12.53 11.30 12.67
CA GLN A 38 -12.70 10.45 13.85
C GLN A 38 -11.93 9.13 13.72
N ILE A 39 -11.96 8.50 12.51
CA ILE A 39 -11.20 7.28 12.23
C ILE A 39 -9.71 7.50 12.42
N ILE A 40 -9.13 8.58 11.86
CA ILE A 40 -7.70 8.89 12.01
C ILE A 40 -7.34 9.06 13.49
N LYS A 41 -8.17 9.78 14.25
CA LYS A 41 -7.99 9.96 15.69
C LYS A 41 -8.01 8.61 16.42
N ASP A 42 -8.92 7.74 16.09
CA ASP A 42 -9.08 6.42 16.72
C ASP A 42 -7.98 5.42 16.31
N CYS A 43 -7.35 5.61 15.15
CA CYS A 43 -6.16 4.85 14.77
C CYS A 43 -4.95 5.16 15.64
N TRP A 44 -4.92 6.29 16.35
CA TRP A 44 -3.87 6.61 17.30
C TRP A 44 -4.11 5.89 18.65
N ASN A 45 -3.24 4.95 19.00
CA ASN A 45 -3.36 4.17 20.24
C ASN A 45 -2.47 4.65 21.40
N GLY A 46 -1.95 5.89 21.31
CA GLY A 46 -1.03 6.47 22.30
C GLY A 46 0.45 6.13 22.08
N ARG A 47 0.77 5.20 21.17
CA ARG A 47 2.16 4.79 20.86
C ARG A 47 2.47 4.83 19.37
N TYR A 48 1.53 4.42 18.53
CA TYR A 48 1.66 4.40 17.08
C TYR A 48 0.29 4.48 16.40
N LEU A 49 0.27 4.91 15.15
CA LEU A 49 -0.91 4.85 14.29
C LEU A 49 -1.12 3.41 13.80
N GLN A 50 -2.24 2.83 14.20
CA GLN A 50 -2.69 1.51 13.72
C GLN A 50 -3.16 1.62 12.29
N THR A 51 -3.06 0.54 11.53
CA THR A 51 -3.57 0.50 10.14
C THR A 51 -5.10 0.57 10.12
N SER A 52 -5.76 -0.01 11.13
CA SER A 52 -7.20 0.13 11.30
C SER A 52 -7.60 0.09 12.77
N THR A 53 -8.85 0.46 13.03
CA THR A 53 -9.47 0.27 14.36
C THR A 53 -10.09 -1.12 14.51
N GLY A 54 -10.03 -1.97 13.48
CA GLY A 54 -10.64 -3.29 13.41
C GLY A 54 -9.63 -4.44 13.31
N ASN A 55 -9.60 -5.12 12.15
CA ASN A 55 -8.79 -6.33 11.93
C ASN A 55 -7.28 -6.07 12.02
N PHE A 56 -6.82 -4.90 11.55
CA PHE A 56 -5.40 -4.55 11.42
C PHE A 56 -4.96 -3.52 12.47
N SER A 57 -5.15 -3.84 13.77
CA SER A 57 -4.68 -3.01 14.89
C SER A 57 -3.14 -3.01 15.05
N GLN A 58 -2.41 -3.67 14.15
CA GLN A 58 -0.96 -3.61 14.06
C GLN A 58 -0.50 -2.31 13.42
N PHE A 59 0.80 -2.01 13.57
CA PHE A 59 1.50 -1.11 12.66
C PHE A 59 1.89 -1.89 11.41
N TRP A 60 1.43 -1.44 10.23
CA TRP A 60 1.86 -1.97 8.93
C TRP A 60 2.67 -0.90 8.21
N THR A 61 3.89 -1.26 7.84
CA THR A 61 4.89 -0.32 7.29
C THR A 61 4.44 0.28 5.96
N ARG A 62 3.86 -0.53 5.09
CA ARG A 62 3.32 -0.14 3.79
C ARG A 62 2.15 0.84 3.95
N ASP A 63 1.15 0.43 4.74
CA ASP A 63 -0.09 1.19 4.93
C ASP A 63 0.17 2.54 5.56
N PHE A 64 1.05 2.58 6.54
CA PHE A 64 1.52 3.82 7.14
C PHE A 64 2.23 4.70 6.10
N GLY A 65 3.07 4.11 5.25
CA GLY A 65 3.79 4.80 4.17
C GLY A 65 2.83 5.48 3.18
N TRP A 66 1.77 4.80 2.77
CA TRP A 66 0.74 5.38 1.88
C TRP A 66 0.03 6.59 2.47
N CYS A 67 -0.11 6.63 3.79
CA CYS A 67 -0.84 7.68 4.48
C CYS A 67 0.05 8.83 4.97
N THR A 68 1.36 8.62 5.08
CA THR A 68 2.26 9.57 5.77
C THR A 68 2.17 10.98 5.20
N SER A 69 2.20 11.15 3.86
CA SER A 69 2.09 12.47 3.24
C SER A 69 0.76 13.16 3.55
N SER A 70 -0.33 12.40 3.53
CA SER A 70 -1.66 12.92 3.86
C SER A 70 -1.79 13.26 5.35
N LEU A 71 -1.27 12.42 6.23
CA LEU A 71 -1.27 12.65 7.68
C LEU A 71 -0.48 13.92 8.05
N VAL A 72 0.70 14.12 7.45
CA VAL A 72 1.48 15.36 7.63
C VAL A 72 0.69 16.58 7.16
N ALA A 73 0.09 16.51 5.97
CA ALA A 73 -0.74 17.61 5.44
C ALA A 73 -2.00 17.87 6.28
N LEU A 74 -2.50 16.88 7.02
CA LEU A 74 -3.61 16.98 7.97
C LEU A 74 -3.15 17.36 9.39
N LYS A 75 -1.89 17.82 9.56
CA LYS A 75 -1.31 18.29 10.82
C LYS A 75 -1.21 17.20 11.91
N GLN A 76 -0.93 15.95 11.49
CA GLN A 76 -0.68 14.80 12.37
C GLN A 76 0.83 14.48 12.50
N GLU A 77 1.71 15.48 12.33
CA GLU A 77 3.17 15.26 12.33
C GLU A 77 3.68 14.64 13.63
N LYS A 78 3.07 15.02 14.76
CA LYS A 78 3.46 14.50 16.08
C LYS A 78 3.22 12.99 16.16
N GLU A 79 2.04 12.54 15.79
CA GLU A 79 1.63 11.12 15.76
C GLU A 79 2.46 10.34 14.76
N VAL A 80 2.72 10.91 13.58
CA VAL A 80 3.60 10.32 12.55
C VAL A 80 5.02 10.14 13.10
N GLN A 81 5.62 11.16 13.70
CA GLN A 81 6.98 11.07 14.24
C GLN A 81 7.07 10.12 15.43
N GLN A 82 6.06 10.08 16.31
CA GLN A 82 6.00 9.11 17.40
C GLN A 82 5.88 7.68 16.89
N THR A 83 5.06 7.45 15.85
CA THR A 83 4.93 6.14 15.16
C THR A 83 6.26 5.71 14.57
N LEU A 84 6.97 6.58 13.85
CA LEU A 84 8.29 6.28 13.30
C LEU A 84 9.30 5.95 14.39
N ARG A 85 9.33 6.71 15.48
CA ARG A 85 10.21 6.43 16.62
C ARG A 85 9.92 5.06 17.24
N TYR A 86 8.64 4.75 17.44
CA TYR A 86 8.22 3.44 17.92
C TYR A 86 8.68 2.32 16.95
N ALA A 87 8.35 2.42 15.68
CA ALA A 87 8.66 1.40 14.69
C ALA A 87 10.19 1.17 14.55
N LEU A 88 10.95 2.26 14.44
CA LEU A 88 12.43 2.19 14.32
C LEU A 88 13.09 1.59 15.56
N ASN A 89 12.61 1.91 16.77
CA ASN A 89 13.12 1.30 18.01
C ASN A 89 12.85 -0.20 18.01
N ARG A 90 11.63 -0.64 17.63
CA ARG A 90 11.31 -2.07 17.56
C ARG A 90 12.12 -2.78 16.48
N PHE A 91 12.22 -2.22 15.27
CA PHE A 91 13.03 -2.78 14.20
C PHE A 91 14.52 -2.87 14.57
N LYS A 92 15.07 -1.83 15.21
CA LYS A 92 16.46 -1.84 15.69
C LYS A 92 16.69 -2.91 16.77
N GLN A 93 15.78 -3.03 17.74
CA GLN A 93 15.84 -4.06 18.78
C GLN A 93 15.88 -5.48 18.20
N TYR A 94 15.09 -5.75 17.17
CA TYR A 94 15.03 -7.05 16.50
C TYR A 94 15.96 -7.18 15.30
N ASN A 95 16.76 -6.12 15.03
CA ASN A 95 17.73 -6.05 13.93
C ASN A 95 17.14 -6.42 12.56
N LYS A 96 15.89 -5.99 12.30
CA LYS A 96 15.15 -6.32 11.09
C LYS A 96 14.00 -5.34 10.84
N ILE A 97 13.86 -4.81 9.61
CA ILE A 97 12.66 -4.14 9.12
C ILE A 97 11.72 -5.19 8.52
N THR A 98 10.43 -5.13 8.88
CA THR A 98 9.41 -6.12 8.48
C THR A 98 8.16 -5.43 7.95
N THR A 99 7.22 -6.23 7.41
CA THR A 99 5.92 -5.75 6.95
C THR A 99 5.09 -5.12 8.07
N ALA A 100 5.14 -5.70 9.26
CA ALA A 100 4.31 -5.23 10.36
C ALA A 100 5.00 -5.39 11.72
N ILE A 101 4.41 -4.73 12.73
CA ILE A 101 4.71 -4.90 14.15
C ILE A 101 3.40 -5.25 14.85
N THR A 102 3.38 -6.38 15.58
CA THR A 102 2.20 -6.82 16.34
C THR A 102 1.83 -5.80 17.42
N PRO A 103 0.60 -5.79 17.97
CA PRO A 103 0.24 -4.95 19.11
C PRO A 103 1.15 -5.16 20.33
N GLY A 104 1.69 -6.38 20.52
CA GLY A 104 2.70 -6.70 21.53
C GLY A 104 4.11 -6.19 21.23
N GLY A 105 4.32 -5.55 20.07
CA GLY A 105 5.58 -4.92 19.68
C GLY A 105 6.60 -5.87 19.04
N LYS A 106 6.19 -7.03 18.57
CA LYS A 106 7.05 -7.98 17.84
C LYS A 106 7.00 -7.73 16.34
N PRO A 107 8.14 -7.39 15.68
CA PRO A 107 8.21 -7.28 14.23
C PRO A 107 8.01 -8.65 13.55
N PHE A 108 7.20 -8.70 12.48
CA PHE A 108 6.99 -9.92 11.71
C PHE A 108 6.72 -9.61 10.22
N ASP A 109 7.10 -10.55 9.36
CA ASP A 109 6.76 -10.49 7.94
C ASP A 109 5.47 -11.28 7.70
N PHE A 110 4.57 -10.74 6.89
CA PHE A 110 3.34 -11.42 6.52
C PHE A 110 2.99 -11.15 5.04
N PRO A 111 2.59 -12.17 4.31
CA PRO A 111 2.84 -13.60 4.57
C PRO A 111 4.31 -13.98 4.35
N ARG A 112 5.08 -13.09 3.75
CA ARG A 112 6.50 -13.23 3.38
C ARG A 112 7.24 -11.90 3.56
N PRO A 113 8.60 -11.90 3.52
CA PRO A 113 9.35 -10.65 3.48
C PRO A 113 8.92 -9.78 2.29
N ALA A 114 8.64 -8.51 2.55
CA ALA A 114 8.11 -7.60 1.55
C ALA A 114 9.21 -6.68 0.98
N VAL A 115 9.12 -6.44 -0.33
CA VAL A 115 9.98 -5.49 -1.03
C VAL A 115 9.60 -4.05 -0.70
N ASP A 116 8.34 -3.78 -0.45
CA ASP A 116 7.80 -2.43 -0.27
C ASP A 116 7.98 -1.83 1.13
N SER A 117 8.29 -2.64 2.16
CA SER A 117 8.36 -2.16 3.54
C SER A 117 9.49 -1.16 3.78
N LEU A 118 10.71 -1.45 3.35
CA LEU A 118 11.83 -0.53 3.53
C LEU A 118 11.65 0.78 2.72
N PRO A 119 11.27 0.74 1.43
CA PRO A 119 10.99 1.96 0.67
C PRO A 119 9.95 2.88 1.34
N TRP A 120 8.83 2.34 1.79
CA TRP A 120 7.80 3.13 2.46
C TRP A 120 8.24 3.68 3.82
N LEU A 121 9.04 2.93 4.58
CA LEU A 121 9.61 3.43 5.83
C LEU A 121 10.56 4.62 5.60
N ILE A 122 11.46 4.50 4.62
CA ILE A 122 12.41 5.57 4.25
C ILE A 122 11.67 6.79 3.72
N HIS A 123 10.65 6.57 2.89
CA HIS A 123 9.78 7.65 2.40
C HIS A 123 9.07 8.39 3.54
N SER A 124 8.52 7.64 4.50
CA SER A 124 7.87 8.22 5.68
C SER A 124 8.83 9.07 6.52
N ILE A 125 10.06 8.61 6.72
CA ILE A 125 11.12 9.37 7.39
C ILE A 125 11.39 10.69 6.67
N LYS A 126 11.51 10.66 5.34
CA LYS A 126 11.78 11.85 4.55
C LYS A 126 10.62 12.86 4.58
N VAL A 127 9.40 12.39 4.33
CA VAL A 127 8.21 13.25 4.21
C VAL A 127 7.87 13.91 5.54
N SER A 128 7.99 13.20 6.66
CA SER A 128 7.74 13.73 8.00
C SER A 128 8.93 14.50 8.60
N GLN A 129 10.04 14.61 7.87
CA GLN A 129 11.29 15.22 8.36
C GLN A 129 11.75 14.62 9.70
N PHE A 130 11.52 13.32 9.89
CA PHE A 130 11.85 12.63 11.15
C PHE A 130 13.35 12.70 11.44
N PRO A 131 13.79 13.03 12.67
CA PRO A 131 15.19 13.09 13.05
C PRO A 131 15.82 11.68 13.19
N TYR A 132 16.26 11.11 12.09
CA TYR A 132 16.70 9.72 11.94
C TYR A 132 18.18 9.47 12.26
N TYR A 133 18.97 10.49 12.59
CA TYR A 133 20.44 10.36 12.70
C TYR A 133 20.89 9.27 13.68
N SER A 134 20.22 9.08 14.81
CA SER A 134 20.52 8.02 15.78
C SER A 134 20.22 6.61 15.26
N PHE A 135 19.47 6.50 14.17
CA PHE A 135 19.12 5.25 13.48
C PHE A 135 19.95 5.03 12.22
N LYS A 136 20.77 6.01 11.79
CA LYS A 136 21.50 5.95 10.51
C LYS A 136 22.35 4.68 10.35
N PRO A 137 23.13 4.21 11.36
CA PRO A 137 23.89 2.97 11.22
C PRO A 137 22.98 1.73 10.99
N PHE A 138 21.87 1.65 11.72
CA PHE A 138 20.88 0.59 11.55
C PHE A 138 20.23 0.63 10.16
N LEU A 139 19.77 1.81 9.73
CA LEU A 139 19.17 1.99 8.40
C LEU A 139 20.14 1.62 7.28
N ASN A 140 21.38 2.07 7.33
CA ASN A 140 22.41 1.71 6.33
C ASN A 140 22.64 0.20 6.25
N LYS A 141 22.63 -0.49 7.40
CA LYS A 141 22.74 -1.95 7.46
C LYS A 141 21.54 -2.63 6.80
N GLU A 142 20.33 -2.18 7.09
CA GLU A 142 19.09 -2.75 6.51
C GLU A 142 18.98 -2.47 5.00
N ILE A 143 19.40 -1.27 4.54
CA ILE A 143 19.49 -0.94 3.11
C ILE A 143 20.43 -1.91 2.39
N ASN A 144 21.60 -2.18 2.96
CA ASN A 144 22.54 -3.13 2.37
C ASN A 144 21.98 -4.56 2.31
N LYS A 145 21.31 -5.01 3.39
CA LYS A 145 20.60 -6.30 3.39
C LYS A 145 19.51 -6.37 2.33
N PHE A 146 18.73 -5.30 2.20
CA PHE A 146 17.67 -5.17 1.21
C PHE A 146 18.22 -5.30 -0.21
N PHE A 147 19.27 -4.54 -0.53
CA PHE A 147 19.92 -4.57 -1.82
C PHE A 147 20.40 -5.98 -2.17
N LYS A 148 21.20 -6.60 -1.29
CA LYS A 148 21.73 -7.95 -1.50
C LYS A 148 20.64 -9.01 -1.64
N LYS A 149 19.52 -8.85 -0.94
CA LYS A 149 18.44 -9.84 -0.93
C LYS A 149 17.50 -9.70 -2.14
N PHE A 150 17.08 -8.48 -2.44
CA PHE A 150 15.97 -8.25 -3.37
C PHE A 150 16.40 -7.75 -4.74
N ILE A 151 17.56 -7.08 -4.87
CA ILE A 151 17.93 -6.40 -6.10
C ILE A 151 18.93 -7.26 -6.90
N ASN A 152 18.71 -7.31 -8.20
CA ASN A 152 19.71 -7.82 -9.14
C ASN A 152 20.75 -6.73 -9.40
N GLU A 153 21.98 -6.96 -8.99
CA GLU A 153 23.09 -5.99 -9.03
C GLU A 153 23.46 -5.54 -10.45
N HIS A 154 23.16 -6.35 -11.46
CA HIS A 154 23.46 -6.03 -12.86
C HIS A 154 22.36 -5.20 -13.53
N THR A 155 21.10 -5.44 -13.16
CA THR A 155 19.95 -4.79 -13.82
C THR A 155 19.31 -3.67 -13.00
N GLY A 156 19.59 -3.60 -11.70
CA GLY A 156 18.92 -2.69 -10.77
C GLY A 156 17.48 -3.06 -10.42
N LEU A 157 16.91 -4.06 -11.09
CA LEU A 157 15.52 -4.47 -10.88
C LEU A 157 15.39 -5.47 -9.72
N VAL A 158 14.19 -5.59 -9.18
CA VAL A 158 13.86 -6.66 -8.24
C VAL A 158 14.07 -8.02 -8.89
N ARG A 159 14.69 -8.96 -8.18
CA ARG A 159 14.99 -10.32 -8.71
C ARG A 159 13.71 -11.07 -9.07
N PRO A 160 13.51 -11.51 -10.32
CA PRO A 160 12.25 -12.11 -10.78
C PRO A 160 11.97 -13.51 -10.23
N GLY A 161 12.98 -14.21 -9.69
CA GLY A 161 12.83 -15.54 -9.08
C GLY A 161 12.38 -15.52 -7.63
N LEU A 162 12.25 -14.35 -7.00
CA LEU A 162 11.85 -14.25 -5.60
C LEU A 162 10.32 -14.25 -5.45
N GLN A 163 9.84 -15.07 -4.54
CA GLN A 163 8.49 -14.97 -4.05
C GLN A 163 8.46 -14.07 -2.82
N VAL A 164 7.99 -12.84 -3.01
CA VAL A 164 7.94 -11.80 -1.98
C VAL A 164 6.51 -11.36 -1.72
N SER A 165 6.26 -10.80 -0.55
CA SER A 165 5.08 -10.01 -0.27
C SER A 165 5.24 -8.60 -0.85
N SER A 166 4.13 -7.95 -1.15
CA SER A 166 4.10 -6.62 -1.73
C SER A 166 2.71 -6.03 -1.53
N ILE A 167 2.29 -5.08 -2.35
CA ILE A 167 0.91 -4.57 -2.37
C ILE A 167 -0.12 -5.70 -2.60
N LYS A 168 0.26 -6.75 -3.31
CA LYS A 168 -0.50 -8.01 -3.45
C LYS A 168 0.26 -9.12 -2.73
N ASP A 169 -0.28 -9.60 -1.63
CA ASP A 169 0.38 -10.56 -0.74
C ASP A 169 0.27 -12.02 -1.21
N PHE A 170 -0.80 -12.33 -1.94
CA PHE A 170 -1.11 -13.68 -2.42
C PHE A 170 -0.80 -13.89 -3.89
N SER A 171 -0.53 -12.82 -4.65
CA SER A 171 -0.21 -12.90 -6.07
C SER A 171 1.21 -13.37 -6.32
N ILE A 172 1.41 -14.19 -7.35
CA ILE A 172 2.73 -14.62 -7.82
C ILE A 172 3.13 -13.77 -9.00
N ARG A 173 4.08 -12.85 -8.78
CA ARG A 173 4.59 -11.92 -9.79
C ARG A 173 6.10 -12.05 -9.96
N LYS A 174 6.60 -11.83 -11.17
CA LYS A 174 8.02 -11.83 -11.48
C LYS A 174 8.55 -10.40 -11.58
N SER A 175 9.03 -9.83 -10.47
CA SER A 175 9.54 -8.46 -10.45
C SER A 175 8.47 -7.47 -10.91
N SER A 176 7.53 -7.12 -10.04
CA SER A 176 6.39 -6.27 -10.42
C SER A 176 6.81 -4.82 -10.74
N CYS A 177 6.03 -4.16 -11.59
CA CYS A 177 6.19 -2.73 -11.87
C CYS A 177 6.11 -1.90 -10.59
N TYR A 178 5.11 -2.17 -9.74
CA TYR A 178 4.95 -1.53 -8.43
C TYR A 178 6.22 -1.62 -7.58
N ASP A 179 6.78 -2.82 -7.41
CA ASP A 179 7.98 -3.00 -6.59
C ASP A 179 9.18 -2.24 -7.14
N ASN A 180 9.35 -2.21 -8.47
CA ASN A 180 10.44 -1.47 -9.11
C ASN A 180 10.24 0.05 -9.00
N CYS A 181 9.00 0.53 -9.00
CA CYS A 181 8.70 1.94 -8.69
C CYS A 181 9.08 2.30 -7.25
N LEU A 182 8.88 1.40 -6.30
CA LEU A 182 9.29 1.62 -4.92
C LEU A 182 10.81 1.57 -4.74
N VAL A 183 11.50 0.72 -5.48
CA VAL A 183 12.99 0.73 -5.51
C VAL A 183 13.49 2.06 -6.09
N ALA A 184 12.86 2.59 -7.12
CA ALA A 184 13.14 3.91 -7.67
C ALA A 184 12.92 5.04 -6.64
N LEU A 185 11.80 5.01 -5.91
CA LEU A 185 11.50 5.92 -4.81
C LEU A 185 12.58 5.83 -3.73
N LEU A 186 12.96 4.61 -3.34
CA LEU A 186 14.01 4.37 -2.36
C LEU A 186 15.33 5.02 -2.80
N ALA A 187 15.77 4.80 -4.04
CA ALA A 187 17.00 5.39 -4.57
C ALA A 187 17.00 6.91 -4.47
N LYS A 188 15.88 7.55 -4.83
CA LYS A 188 15.67 9.01 -4.72
C LYS A 188 15.70 9.51 -3.28
N ASP A 189 15.04 8.79 -2.37
CA ASP A 189 14.92 9.19 -0.96
C ASP A 189 16.23 8.96 -0.19
N LEU A 190 16.96 7.89 -0.47
CA LEU A 190 18.30 7.65 0.07
C LEU A 190 19.29 8.76 -0.29
N LYS A 191 19.26 9.24 -1.54
CA LYS A 191 20.06 10.40 -1.99
C LYS A 191 19.69 11.65 -1.18
N SER A 192 18.39 11.95 -1.03
CA SER A 192 17.90 13.11 -0.29
C SER A 192 18.29 13.08 1.18
N LEU A 193 18.20 11.92 1.83
CA LEU A 193 18.55 11.72 3.24
C LEU A 193 20.04 11.48 3.48
N LYS A 194 20.88 11.49 2.46
CA LYS A 194 22.34 11.18 2.58
C LYS A 194 22.62 9.88 3.33
N LEU A 195 21.79 8.86 3.08
CA LEU A 195 21.98 7.49 3.53
C LEU A 195 22.85 6.70 2.54
N PHE A 196 23.35 5.53 2.96
CA PHE A 196 24.00 4.59 2.05
C PHE A 196 23.07 4.27 0.87
N ASN A 197 23.53 4.48 -0.36
CA ASN A 197 22.70 4.31 -1.55
C ASN A 197 23.37 3.40 -2.59
N PRO A 198 23.14 2.09 -2.51
CA PRO A 198 23.68 1.14 -3.50
C PRO A 198 22.92 1.17 -4.84
N LEU A 199 21.83 1.96 -4.93
CA LEU A 199 20.96 2.07 -6.09
C LEU A 199 21.29 3.31 -6.96
N LYS A 200 22.29 4.10 -6.58
CA LYS A 200 22.55 5.45 -7.14
C LYS A 200 22.92 5.47 -8.63
N ASP A 201 23.49 4.37 -9.14
CA ASP A 201 24.02 4.27 -10.50
C ASP A 201 22.99 3.76 -11.52
N PHE A 202 21.74 3.47 -11.10
CA PHE A 202 20.67 3.01 -11.96
C PHE A 202 19.73 4.17 -12.35
N ASP A 203 19.46 4.30 -13.65
CA ASP A 203 18.43 5.21 -14.17
C ASP A 203 17.06 4.53 -14.11
N TYR A 204 16.38 4.63 -12.97
CA TYR A 204 15.09 3.98 -12.74
C TYR A 204 13.97 4.45 -13.66
N PRO A 205 13.81 5.74 -13.99
CA PRO A 205 12.82 6.17 -14.98
C PRO A 205 12.99 5.45 -16.32
N ALA A 206 14.23 5.39 -16.83
CA ALA A 206 14.53 4.68 -18.08
C ALA A 206 14.31 3.16 -17.95
N LEU A 207 14.73 2.54 -16.83
CA LEU A 207 14.52 1.11 -16.58
C LEU A 207 13.02 0.75 -16.53
N ILE A 208 12.21 1.53 -15.79
CA ILE A 208 10.77 1.28 -15.66
C ILE A 208 10.07 1.45 -17.01
N LYS A 209 10.37 2.52 -17.74
CA LYS A 209 9.82 2.73 -19.09
C LYS A 209 10.21 1.61 -20.04
N ARG A 210 11.47 1.22 -20.09
CA ARG A 210 11.99 0.17 -20.99
C ARG A 210 11.40 -1.22 -20.72
N HIS A 211 11.22 -1.59 -19.46
CA HIS A 211 10.86 -2.94 -19.07
C HIS A 211 9.35 -3.16 -18.92
N PHE A 212 8.60 -2.12 -18.58
CA PHE A 212 7.18 -2.26 -18.25
C PHE A 212 6.23 -1.50 -19.19
N TRP A 213 6.63 -0.40 -19.83
CA TRP A 213 5.76 0.34 -20.74
C TRP A 213 5.61 -0.35 -22.10
N ASN A 214 4.35 -0.56 -22.58
CA ASN A 214 4.07 -1.20 -23.85
C ASN A 214 3.60 -0.23 -24.96
N GLY A 215 3.63 1.08 -24.68
CA GLY A 215 3.11 2.11 -25.59
C GLY A 215 1.73 2.64 -25.17
N LYS A 216 0.99 1.94 -24.29
CA LYS A 216 -0.35 2.34 -23.81
C LYS A 216 -0.48 2.28 -22.29
N TYR A 217 0.09 1.25 -21.65
CA TYR A 217 0.04 1.03 -20.20
C TYR A 217 1.28 0.29 -19.71
N PHE A 218 1.47 0.23 -18.37
CA PHE A 218 2.54 -0.54 -17.75
C PHE A 218 2.08 -1.99 -17.50
N PHE A 219 2.87 -2.96 -17.94
CA PHE A 219 2.71 -4.36 -17.57
C PHE A 219 2.80 -4.55 -16.05
N ASP A 220 2.04 -5.48 -15.48
CA ASP A 220 2.07 -5.80 -14.04
C ASP A 220 3.45 -6.28 -13.58
N ASP A 221 4.12 -7.13 -14.38
CA ASP A 221 5.44 -7.68 -14.08
C ASP A 221 6.26 -7.99 -15.35
N LEU A 222 7.48 -8.50 -15.18
CA LEU A 222 8.39 -8.86 -16.28
C LEU A 222 7.90 -10.03 -17.15
N THR A 223 6.81 -10.70 -16.82
CA THR A 223 6.20 -11.70 -17.74
C THR A 223 5.50 -11.03 -18.92
N LYS A 224 5.24 -9.72 -18.82
CA LYS A 224 4.62 -8.90 -19.89
C LYS A 224 3.30 -9.47 -20.41
N LYS A 225 2.47 -10.01 -19.52
CA LYS A 225 1.13 -10.45 -19.88
C LYS A 225 0.25 -9.26 -20.24
N GLU A 226 -0.54 -9.42 -21.27
CA GLU A 226 -1.40 -8.37 -21.83
C GLU A 226 -2.69 -8.21 -21.01
N TYR A 227 -2.61 -7.50 -19.90
CA TYR A 227 -3.74 -7.00 -19.12
C TYR A 227 -3.34 -5.75 -18.35
N VAL A 228 -4.30 -4.92 -18.02
CA VAL A 228 -4.09 -3.71 -17.21
C VAL A 228 -4.15 -4.09 -15.74
N ALA A 229 -3.13 -3.71 -14.97
CA ALA A 229 -3.12 -3.81 -13.52
C ALA A 229 -3.19 -2.41 -12.90
N GLY A 230 -4.09 -2.22 -11.93
CA GLY A 230 -4.33 -0.91 -11.32
C GLY A 230 -3.09 -0.35 -10.64
N ASP A 231 -2.42 -1.14 -9.79
CA ASP A 231 -1.19 -0.74 -9.10
C ASP A 231 -0.05 -0.40 -10.07
N ALA A 232 0.17 -1.20 -11.12
CA ALA A 232 1.22 -0.95 -12.10
C ALA A 232 1.02 0.37 -12.86
N ASN A 233 -0.23 0.84 -13.00
CA ASN A 233 -0.57 2.00 -13.82
C ASN A 233 -0.83 3.30 -13.04
N ILE A 234 -0.80 3.26 -11.71
CA ILE A 234 -0.88 4.48 -10.89
C ILE A 234 0.44 4.82 -10.20
N PHE A 235 1.19 3.84 -9.67
CA PHE A 235 2.37 4.11 -8.85
C PHE A 235 3.56 4.73 -9.59
N PRO A 236 3.84 4.47 -10.88
CA PRO A 236 4.89 5.20 -11.62
C PRO A 236 4.71 6.72 -11.56
N PHE A 237 3.47 7.18 -11.66
CA PHE A 237 3.11 8.60 -11.66
C PHE A 237 2.95 9.16 -10.24
N LEU A 238 2.27 8.45 -9.35
CA LEU A 238 2.09 8.85 -7.94
C LEU A 238 3.40 9.12 -7.21
N LEU A 239 4.42 8.32 -7.48
CA LEU A 239 5.73 8.43 -6.87
C LEU A 239 6.65 9.42 -7.61
N GLY A 240 6.16 10.03 -8.71
CA GLY A 240 6.93 10.96 -9.53
C GLY A 240 8.18 10.30 -10.12
N ILE A 241 8.09 9.03 -10.50
CA ILE A 241 9.14 8.32 -11.21
C ILE A 241 9.01 8.59 -12.71
N ILE A 242 7.78 8.57 -13.21
CA ILE A 242 7.45 8.95 -14.59
C ILE A 242 6.67 10.27 -14.51
N ASN A 243 7.19 11.31 -15.17
CA ASN A 243 6.60 12.64 -15.26
C ASN A 243 6.25 12.96 -16.71
N ASP A 244 5.42 12.14 -17.32
CA ASP A 244 5.03 12.20 -18.73
C ASP A 244 3.49 12.23 -18.77
N LYS A 245 2.90 13.34 -19.21
CA LYS A 245 1.46 13.56 -19.21
C LYS A 245 0.75 12.65 -20.22
N GLU A 246 1.34 12.41 -21.37
CA GLU A 246 0.73 11.55 -22.40
C GLU A 246 0.68 10.10 -21.91
N MET A 247 1.75 9.64 -21.27
CA MET A 247 1.76 8.33 -20.64
C MET A 247 0.74 8.23 -19.49
N LEU A 248 0.59 9.28 -18.68
CA LEU A 248 -0.42 9.33 -17.61
C LEU A 248 -1.83 9.24 -18.19
N ALA A 249 -2.17 10.10 -19.14
CA ALA A 249 -3.48 10.11 -19.79
C ALA A 249 -3.79 8.74 -20.41
N SER A 250 -2.84 8.14 -21.14
CA SER A 250 -2.99 6.81 -21.74
C SER A 250 -3.20 5.73 -20.67
N ALA A 251 -2.43 5.72 -19.59
CA ALA A 251 -2.58 4.73 -18.51
C ALA A 251 -3.95 4.83 -17.80
N LEU A 252 -4.42 6.07 -17.53
CA LEU A 252 -5.73 6.30 -16.91
C LEU A 252 -6.88 5.88 -17.84
N GLU A 253 -6.75 6.12 -19.13
CA GLU A 253 -7.71 5.65 -20.14
C GLU A 253 -7.75 4.12 -20.20
N GLN A 254 -6.60 3.44 -20.17
CA GLN A 254 -6.55 1.99 -20.17
C GLN A 254 -7.13 1.38 -18.88
N ILE A 255 -6.97 2.02 -17.73
CA ILE A 255 -7.65 1.62 -16.47
C ILE A 255 -9.16 1.67 -16.66
N HIS A 256 -9.68 2.76 -17.26
CA HIS A 256 -11.12 2.94 -17.51
C HIS A 256 -11.65 1.92 -18.52
N LEU A 257 -11.01 1.76 -19.66
CA LEU A 257 -11.40 0.78 -20.67
C LEU A 257 -11.39 -0.66 -20.15
N ALA A 258 -10.53 -0.98 -19.21
CA ALA A 258 -10.49 -2.28 -18.53
C ALA A 258 -11.53 -2.41 -17.41
N GLY A 259 -12.32 -1.37 -17.09
CA GLY A 259 -13.33 -1.36 -16.04
C GLY A 259 -12.77 -1.51 -14.63
N LEU A 260 -11.53 -1.05 -14.41
CA LEU A 260 -10.89 -1.17 -13.09
C LEU A 260 -11.39 -0.09 -12.12
N ASP A 261 -11.94 0.99 -12.64
CA ASP A 261 -12.49 2.10 -11.88
C ASP A 261 -14.03 2.05 -11.74
N GLU A 262 -14.66 0.95 -12.16
CA GLU A 262 -16.09 0.71 -12.04
C GLU A 262 -16.46 -0.34 -10.96
N PRO A 263 -17.53 -0.14 -10.18
CA PRO A 263 -18.45 1.01 -10.09
C PRO A 263 -17.86 2.21 -9.35
N PHE A 264 -16.66 2.11 -8.83
CA PHE A 264 -15.77 3.15 -8.28
C PHE A 264 -14.35 2.59 -8.16
N PRO A 265 -13.29 3.43 -8.15
CA PRO A 265 -11.92 2.92 -8.17
C PRO A 265 -11.46 2.33 -6.82
N LEU A 266 -10.43 1.45 -6.74
CA LEU A 266 -9.70 0.89 -7.86
C LEU A 266 -9.51 -0.61 -7.66
N LYS A 267 -9.76 -1.40 -8.71
CA LYS A 267 -9.46 -2.83 -8.73
C LYS A 267 -7.99 -3.07 -9.07
N TYR A 268 -7.46 -4.23 -8.67
CA TYR A 268 -6.15 -4.66 -9.14
C TYR A 268 -6.16 -5.14 -10.60
N THR A 269 -7.14 -5.96 -10.96
CA THR A 269 -7.30 -6.50 -12.32
C THR A 269 -8.78 -6.72 -12.64
N ALA A 270 -9.13 -6.77 -13.93
CA ALA A 270 -10.51 -7.01 -14.37
C ALA A 270 -10.95 -8.46 -14.15
N SER A 271 -10.02 -9.40 -14.20
CA SER A 271 -10.29 -10.84 -14.09
C SER A 271 -9.25 -11.55 -13.22
N ARG A 272 -9.71 -12.56 -12.49
CA ARG A 272 -8.87 -13.44 -11.66
C ARG A 272 -7.89 -14.27 -12.51
N GLU A 273 -8.29 -14.68 -13.71
CA GLU A 273 -7.52 -15.54 -14.59
C GLU A 273 -6.24 -14.87 -15.13
N GLN A 274 -6.17 -13.55 -15.05
CA GLN A 274 -4.99 -12.77 -15.43
C GLN A 274 -3.81 -12.98 -14.48
N VAL A 275 -4.08 -13.36 -13.23
CA VAL A 275 -3.08 -13.44 -12.15
C VAL A 275 -2.94 -14.88 -11.65
N ARG A 276 -1.73 -15.27 -11.24
CA ARG A 276 -1.49 -16.50 -10.51
C ARG A 276 -1.44 -16.20 -9.01
N PHE A 277 -2.03 -17.11 -8.20
CA PHE A 277 -2.11 -16.96 -6.76
C PHE A 277 -1.50 -18.14 -6.04
N ILE A 278 -1.02 -17.89 -4.80
CA ILE A 278 -0.69 -18.96 -3.86
C ILE A 278 -1.97 -19.60 -3.32
N LEU A 279 -1.83 -20.81 -2.73
CA LEU A 279 -2.98 -21.60 -2.30
C LEU A 279 -3.88 -20.88 -1.27
N GLN A 280 -3.30 -20.08 -0.40
CA GLN A 280 -4.01 -19.34 0.65
C GLN A 280 -5.06 -18.37 0.11
N GLU A 281 -4.91 -17.87 -1.11
CA GLU A 281 -5.89 -16.97 -1.73
C GLU A 281 -7.26 -17.63 -1.93
N ARG A 282 -7.36 -18.96 -1.93
CA ARG A 282 -8.64 -19.68 -2.00
C ARG A 282 -9.62 -19.29 -0.86
N PHE A 283 -9.10 -18.91 0.30
CA PHE A 283 -9.91 -18.44 1.41
C PHE A 283 -10.43 -17.00 1.25
N LEU A 284 -9.77 -16.24 0.36
CA LEU A 284 -10.03 -14.83 0.06
C LEU A 284 -10.23 -14.61 -1.44
N ARG A 285 -10.98 -15.51 -2.09
CA ARG A 285 -11.15 -15.52 -3.53
C ARG A 285 -11.56 -14.14 -4.07
N ASP A 286 -10.87 -13.69 -5.11
CA ASP A 286 -11.02 -12.40 -5.78
C ASP A 286 -10.51 -11.16 -5.01
N TYR A 287 -9.98 -11.33 -3.80
CA TYR A 287 -9.48 -10.25 -2.95
C TYR A 287 -8.37 -9.42 -3.62
N GLU A 288 -7.41 -10.08 -4.28
CA GLU A 288 -6.31 -9.41 -5.00
C GLU A 288 -6.49 -9.43 -6.53
N SER A 289 -7.73 -9.48 -7.01
CA SER A 289 -8.05 -9.34 -8.43
C SER A 289 -9.16 -8.32 -8.64
N LYS A 290 -10.43 -8.77 -8.66
CA LYS A 290 -11.60 -7.93 -8.97
C LYS A 290 -12.10 -7.09 -7.79
N ALA A 291 -11.64 -7.31 -6.58
CA ALA A 291 -12.05 -6.51 -5.42
C ALA A 291 -11.58 -5.06 -5.57
N ILE A 292 -12.41 -4.14 -5.10
CA ILE A 292 -12.17 -2.69 -5.17
C ILE A 292 -11.50 -2.25 -3.89
N TRP A 293 -10.27 -1.76 -4.00
CA TRP A 293 -9.43 -1.44 -2.86
C TRP A 293 -9.42 0.05 -2.53
N MET A 294 -9.83 0.37 -1.31
CA MET A 294 -9.93 1.75 -0.84
C MET A 294 -8.58 2.41 -0.53
N HIS A 295 -7.49 1.65 -0.43
CA HIS A 295 -6.16 2.25 -0.31
C HIS A 295 -5.66 2.83 -1.63
N MET A 296 -6.00 2.22 -2.79
CA MET A 296 -5.60 2.72 -4.11
C MET A 296 -6.56 3.75 -4.68
N GLY A 297 -7.85 3.62 -4.37
CA GLY A 297 -8.88 4.44 -4.99
C GLY A 297 -8.67 5.95 -4.82
N PRO A 298 -8.51 6.49 -3.61
CA PRO A 298 -8.23 7.92 -3.43
C PRO A 298 -6.92 8.36 -4.11
N LEU A 299 -5.91 7.50 -4.18
CA LEU A 299 -4.66 7.79 -4.88
C LEU A 299 -4.87 7.89 -6.41
N TYR A 300 -5.70 7.00 -6.98
CA TYR A 300 -6.11 7.09 -8.38
C TYR A 300 -6.89 8.38 -8.67
N VAL A 301 -7.86 8.72 -7.84
CA VAL A 301 -8.65 9.95 -8.00
C VAL A 301 -7.75 11.21 -7.97
N LYS A 302 -6.73 11.22 -7.12
CA LYS A 302 -5.74 12.30 -7.08
C LYS A 302 -4.96 12.45 -8.39
N LEU A 303 -4.63 11.35 -9.07
CA LEU A 303 -4.03 11.42 -10.42
C LEU A 303 -5.04 11.87 -11.45
N LEU A 304 -6.26 11.34 -11.40
CA LEU A 304 -7.33 11.67 -12.33
C LEU A 304 -7.70 13.15 -12.29
N GLN A 305 -7.57 13.83 -11.14
CA GLN A 305 -7.75 15.29 -11.04
C GLN A 305 -6.85 16.11 -11.98
N GLN A 306 -5.74 15.54 -12.45
CA GLN A 306 -4.83 16.21 -13.37
C GLN A 306 -5.30 16.15 -14.83
N GLU A 307 -6.09 15.13 -15.19
CA GLU A 307 -6.50 14.83 -16.56
C GLU A 307 -8.02 14.96 -16.78
N ASP A 308 -8.83 14.51 -15.81
CA ASP A 308 -10.29 14.50 -15.89
C ASP A 308 -10.91 14.91 -14.54
N LYS A 309 -11.13 16.20 -14.37
CA LYS A 309 -11.64 16.77 -13.12
C LYS A 309 -13.10 16.36 -12.82
N GLU A 310 -13.91 16.19 -13.86
CA GLU A 310 -15.33 15.86 -13.68
C GLU A 310 -15.48 14.41 -13.18
N ARG A 311 -14.80 13.45 -13.80
CA ARG A 311 -14.78 12.06 -13.35
C ARG A 311 -14.14 11.92 -11.96
N ALA A 312 -13.07 12.67 -11.69
CA ALA A 312 -12.47 12.70 -10.36
C ALA A 312 -13.44 13.19 -9.28
N LYS A 313 -14.25 14.22 -9.60
CA LYS A 313 -15.31 14.76 -8.71
C LYS A 313 -16.42 13.75 -8.49
N GLU A 314 -16.84 13.04 -9.54
CA GLU A 314 -17.83 11.96 -9.45
C GLU A 314 -17.37 10.85 -8.49
N TYR A 315 -16.14 10.36 -8.62
CA TYR A 315 -15.61 9.34 -7.72
C TYR A 315 -15.42 9.85 -6.29
N LYS A 316 -15.02 11.10 -6.10
CA LYS A 316 -14.99 11.70 -4.75
C LYS A 316 -16.38 11.71 -4.11
N ASN A 317 -17.42 12.09 -4.85
CA ASN A 317 -18.80 12.05 -4.38
C ASN A 317 -19.24 10.61 -4.07
N ARG A 318 -18.85 9.66 -4.90
CA ARG A 318 -19.15 8.24 -4.67
C ARG A 318 -18.49 7.72 -3.37
N TYR A 319 -17.26 8.11 -3.08
CA TYR A 319 -16.65 7.80 -1.78
C TYR A 319 -17.37 8.43 -0.61
N LYS A 320 -17.80 9.69 -0.75
CA LYS A 320 -18.60 10.36 0.28
C LYS A 320 -19.86 9.55 0.58
N GLU A 321 -20.63 9.18 -0.44
CA GLU A 321 -21.85 8.36 -0.29
C GLU A 321 -21.55 7.02 0.41
N LEU A 322 -20.48 6.32 0.03
CA LEU A 322 -20.09 5.05 0.62
C LEU A 322 -19.73 5.19 2.10
N ILE A 323 -18.93 6.20 2.45
CA ILE A 323 -18.52 6.48 3.83
C ILE A 323 -19.75 6.81 4.69
N GLU A 324 -20.65 7.67 4.20
CA GLU A 324 -21.87 8.06 4.91
C GLU A 324 -22.86 6.90 5.03
N LYS A 325 -23.02 6.08 3.99
CA LYS A 325 -23.85 4.86 3.98
C LYS A 325 -23.40 3.85 5.03
N HIS A 326 -22.11 3.57 5.06
CA HIS A 326 -21.54 2.57 5.96
C HIS A 326 -21.17 3.15 7.33
N LYS A 327 -21.24 4.48 7.49
CA LYS A 327 -20.78 5.20 8.68
C LYS A 327 -19.34 4.82 9.07
N ASN A 328 -18.53 4.57 8.04
CA ASN A 328 -17.15 4.09 8.21
C ASN A 328 -16.36 4.19 6.90
N PHE A 329 -15.03 4.15 7.00
CA PHE A 329 -14.13 3.95 5.87
C PHE A 329 -13.70 2.47 5.83
N LEU A 330 -14.30 1.71 4.91
CA LEU A 330 -14.05 0.28 4.77
C LEU A 330 -12.76 0.01 3.99
N GLU A 331 -12.23 -1.19 4.13
CA GLU A 331 -10.99 -1.65 3.49
C GLU A 331 -11.17 -1.93 2.00
N VAL A 332 -12.17 -2.76 1.69
CA VAL A 332 -12.29 -3.38 0.37
C VAL A 332 -13.74 -3.75 0.08
N PHE A 333 -14.13 -3.66 -1.20
CA PHE A 333 -15.44 -4.03 -1.70
C PHE A 333 -15.31 -5.13 -2.75
N ASP A 334 -16.38 -5.91 -2.96
CA ASP A 334 -16.46 -6.85 -4.08
C ASP A 334 -16.56 -6.10 -5.43
N ALA A 335 -16.51 -6.84 -6.53
CA ALA A 335 -16.61 -6.27 -7.88
C ALA A 335 -17.93 -5.51 -8.15
N ASN A 336 -18.97 -5.72 -7.34
CA ASN A 336 -20.26 -5.08 -7.45
C ASN A 336 -20.42 -3.90 -6.48
N GLY A 337 -19.37 -3.52 -5.75
CA GLY A 337 -19.41 -2.41 -4.79
C GLY A 337 -20.10 -2.73 -3.47
N ARG A 338 -20.20 -4.00 -3.08
CA ARG A 338 -20.66 -4.43 -1.74
C ARG A 338 -19.45 -4.66 -0.84
N PRO A 339 -19.56 -4.45 0.48
CA PRO A 339 -18.46 -4.79 1.39
C PRO A 339 -17.98 -6.23 1.16
N PHE A 340 -16.68 -6.39 0.98
CA PHE A 340 -16.09 -7.69 0.65
C PHE A 340 -16.33 -8.71 1.77
N SER A 341 -16.80 -9.90 1.41
CA SER A 341 -17.18 -10.92 2.36
C SER A 341 -16.96 -12.31 1.80
N THR A 342 -16.30 -13.18 2.59
CA THR A 342 -16.21 -14.63 2.37
C THR A 342 -16.65 -15.35 3.64
N PRO A 343 -16.78 -16.69 3.66
CA PRO A 343 -17.03 -17.42 4.90
C PRO A 343 -15.98 -17.18 5.99
N PHE A 344 -14.74 -16.84 5.60
CA PHE A 344 -13.60 -16.73 6.52
C PHE A 344 -13.19 -15.26 6.79
N TYR A 345 -13.65 -14.31 6.01
CA TYR A 345 -13.25 -12.92 6.12
C TYR A 345 -14.39 -11.96 5.77
N TYR A 346 -14.50 -10.92 6.56
CA TYR A 346 -15.30 -9.73 6.26
C TYR A 346 -14.37 -8.52 6.24
N CYS A 347 -14.53 -7.64 5.27
CA CYS A 347 -13.66 -6.46 5.09
C CYS A 347 -13.46 -5.70 6.39
N ASP A 348 -12.27 -5.15 6.57
CA ASP A 348 -11.96 -4.33 7.73
C ASP A 348 -12.61 -2.95 7.64
N SER A 349 -12.59 -2.22 8.74
CA SER A 349 -13.22 -0.92 8.88
C SER A 349 -12.38 0.02 9.74
N GLY A 350 -12.60 1.32 9.61
CA GLY A 350 -11.81 2.31 10.33
C GLY A 350 -10.36 2.34 9.85
N MET A 351 -10.18 2.33 8.51
CA MET A 351 -8.85 2.28 7.89
C MET A 351 -8.16 3.64 7.96
N LEU A 352 -6.88 3.65 8.34
CA LEU A 352 -6.03 4.86 8.35
C LEU A 352 -5.95 5.53 6.96
N TRP A 353 -6.26 4.78 5.89
CA TRP A 353 -6.32 5.27 4.51
C TRP A 353 -7.37 6.39 4.30
N ALA A 354 -8.30 6.58 5.25
CA ALA A 354 -9.19 7.72 5.32
C ALA A 354 -8.45 9.07 5.20
N ALA A 355 -7.17 9.11 5.62
CA ALA A 355 -6.31 10.28 5.46
C ALA A 355 -6.11 10.66 3.98
N ASN A 356 -6.05 9.67 3.07
CA ASN A 356 -5.90 9.93 1.63
C ASN A 356 -7.20 10.48 1.02
N TYR A 357 -8.37 10.02 1.47
CA TYR A 357 -9.66 10.57 1.07
C TYR A 357 -9.80 12.06 1.46
N LEU A 358 -9.42 12.42 2.70
CA LEU A 358 -9.47 13.81 3.16
C LEU A 358 -8.54 14.77 2.40
N ARG A 359 -7.71 14.25 1.51
CA ARG A 359 -6.78 15.03 0.67
C ARG A 359 -7.18 15.07 -0.82
N LEU A 360 -8.39 14.63 -1.14
CA LEU A 360 -9.06 14.80 -2.44
C LEU A 360 -9.75 16.22 -2.50
#